data_21e670d26d961df9ed84737413b32373
#
_entry.id   21e670d26d961df9ed84737413b32373
#
_cell.length_a   1.000
_cell.length_b   1.000
_cell.length_c   1.000
_cell.angle_alpha   90.00
_cell.angle_beta   90.00
_cell.angle_gamma   90.00
#
_symmetry.space_group_name_H-M   'P 1'
#
loop_
_entity.id
_entity.type
_entity.pdbx_description
1 polymer ?
#
loop_
_entity_poly.entity_id
_entity_poly.type
_entity_poly.pdbx_seq_one_letter_code
_entity_poly.pdbx_strand_id
1 'polypeptide(L)'
;MLIYGRAFSFLLSLLIPFFLTRILLKEDYGSYQQLVMIYTIVQAILIFGMPQALLYYYPRKDTNEHPLLIKQTWTILLCSALIIMSLFWLGSQIIDSHHLKEYLILLGIYTSLMIFVMPLQNLLILEGKTGAAMWSMVLFAIIDVAILPTAAWLNPTTLGIIHGIVFTAFLKFMMVLFHVYFTYFTKEISGTSYLKEQLTYGIPVGLTAMVYVINVNIDKYLVGLFFSSSVFAVYYLGS
;
A
#
# COMPACT_ATOMS: atom_id res chain seq x y z
N MET A 1 -17.24 13.96 8.98
CA MET A 1 -16.38 14.17 7.79
C MET A 1 -15.65 12.91 7.35
N LEU A 2 -14.85 12.25 8.19
CA LEU A 2 -14.09 11.03 7.80
C LEU A 2 -14.96 9.89 7.26
N ILE A 3 -16.16 9.67 7.83
CA ILE A 3 -17.08 8.61 7.37
C ILE A 3 -17.52 8.88 5.92
N TYR A 4 -17.87 10.12 5.61
CA TYR A 4 -18.26 10.49 4.25
C TYR A 4 -17.11 10.33 3.25
N GLY A 5 -15.89 10.72 3.65
CA GLY A 5 -14.70 10.50 2.80
C GLY A 5 -14.44 9.03 2.54
N ARG A 6 -14.52 8.18 3.56
CA ARG A 6 -14.37 6.71 3.41
C ARG A 6 -15.46 6.11 2.52
N ALA A 7 -16.72 6.48 2.76
CA ALA A 7 -17.84 6.01 1.95
C ALA A 7 -17.69 6.43 0.47
N PHE A 8 -17.33 7.68 0.22
CA PHE A 8 -17.13 8.18 -1.13
C PHE A 8 -15.92 7.53 -1.82
N SER A 9 -14.79 7.40 -1.13
CA SER A 9 -13.61 6.69 -1.67
C SER A 9 -13.92 5.22 -1.95
N PHE A 10 -14.70 4.56 -1.11
CA PHE A 10 -15.15 3.19 -1.34
C PHE A 10 -16.03 3.08 -2.59
N LEU A 11 -17.02 3.96 -2.75
CA LEU A 11 -17.88 4.00 -3.94
C LEU A 11 -17.06 4.23 -5.21
N LEU A 12 -16.07 5.13 -5.16
CA LEU A 12 -15.15 5.34 -6.27
C LEU A 12 -14.34 4.07 -6.57
N SER A 13 -13.81 3.40 -5.55
CA SER A 13 -13.01 2.19 -5.75
C SER A 13 -13.78 1.04 -6.38
N LEU A 14 -15.11 0.97 -6.20
CA LEU A 14 -15.96 -0.01 -6.88
C LEU A 14 -16.03 0.19 -8.40
N LEU A 15 -15.74 1.39 -8.90
CA LEU A 15 -15.67 1.65 -10.34
C LEU A 15 -14.48 0.94 -10.99
N ILE A 16 -13.40 0.71 -10.25
CA ILE A 16 -12.20 0.06 -10.79
C ILE A 16 -12.52 -1.34 -11.30
N PRO A 17 -12.99 -2.30 -10.49
CA PRO A 17 -13.33 -3.63 -11.00
C PRO A 17 -14.42 -3.58 -12.07
N PHE A 18 -15.37 -2.66 -11.98
CA PHE A 18 -16.42 -2.48 -12.99
C PHE A 18 -15.85 -2.16 -14.38
N PHE A 19 -14.87 -1.27 -14.48
CA PHE A 19 -14.21 -0.94 -15.74
C PHE A 19 -13.23 -2.01 -16.17
N LEU A 20 -12.39 -2.51 -15.26
CA LEU A 20 -11.37 -3.49 -15.59
C LEU A 20 -11.96 -4.80 -16.13
N THR A 21 -13.06 -5.28 -15.56
CA THR A 21 -13.72 -6.50 -16.02
C THR A 21 -14.37 -6.39 -17.39
N ARG A 22 -14.61 -5.17 -17.90
CA ARG A 22 -15.12 -4.92 -19.25
C ARG A 22 -14.02 -4.75 -20.30
N ILE A 23 -12.83 -4.35 -19.86
CA ILE A 23 -11.71 -4.06 -20.76
C ILE A 23 -10.79 -5.28 -20.89
N LEU A 24 -10.58 -6.01 -19.80
CA LEU A 24 -9.62 -7.10 -19.72
C LEU A 24 -10.22 -8.46 -20.01
N LEU A 25 -9.38 -9.36 -20.49
CA LEU A 25 -9.68 -10.79 -20.49
C LEU A 25 -9.71 -11.32 -19.05
N LYS A 26 -10.49 -12.37 -18.80
CA LYS A 26 -10.63 -12.99 -17.47
C LYS A 26 -9.28 -13.41 -16.88
N GLU A 27 -8.38 -13.92 -17.73
CA GLU A 27 -7.03 -14.35 -17.34
C GLU A 27 -6.17 -13.18 -16.89
N ASP A 28 -6.20 -12.05 -17.61
CA ASP A 28 -5.43 -10.86 -17.25
C ASP A 28 -5.95 -10.23 -15.96
N TYR A 29 -7.27 -10.14 -15.80
CA TYR A 29 -7.88 -9.64 -14.56
C TYR A 29 -7.54 -10.54 -13.38
N GLY A 30 -7.60 -11.87 -13.55
CA GLY A 30 -7.23 -12.83 -12.51
C GLY A 30 -5.77 -12.74 -12.12
N SER A 31 -4.86 -12.65 -13.08
CA SER A 31 -3.43 -12.48 -12.85
C SER A 31 -3.13 -11.18 -12.10
N TYR A 32 -3.78 -10.08 -12.47
CA TYR A 32 -3.69 -8.82 -11.74
C TYR A 32 -4.13 -8.98 -10.28
N GLN A 33 -5.26 -9.64 -10.01
CA GLN A 33 -5.75 -9.85 -8.65
C GLN A 33 -4.85 -10.78 -7.83
N GLN A 34 -4.22 -11.79 -8.43
CA GLN A 34 -3.21 -12.61 -7.78
C GLN A 34 -1.98 -11.79 -7.35
N LEU A 35 -1.54 -10.85 -8.17
CA LEU A 35 -0.45 -9.92 -7.83
C LEU A 35 -0.83 -8.96 -6.69
N VAL A 36 -2.05 -8.43 -6.71
CA VAL A 36 -2.58 -7.60 -5.60
C VAL A 36 -2.65 -8.40 -4.30
N MET A 37 -3.00 -9.67 -4.37
CA MET A 37 -3.00 -10.58 -3.22
C MET A 37 -1.59 -10.79 -2.63
N ILE A 38 -0.57 -10.98 -3.46
CA ILE A 38 0.83 -11.07 -3.03
C ILE A 38 1.25 -9.76 -2.35
N TYR A 39 0.92 -8.62 -2.95
CA TYR A 39 1.17 -7.30 -2.39
C TYR A 39 0.58 -7.15 -0.98
N THR A 40 -0.68 -7.55 -0.76
CA THR A 40 -1.33 -7.39 0.54
C THR A 40 -0.64 -8.17 1.66
N ILE A 41 -0.13 -9.38 1.38
CA ILE A 41 0.64 -10.17 2.33
C ILE A 41 1.98 -9.48 2.65
N VAL A 42 2.75 -9.16 1.61
CA VAL A 42 4.09 -8.56 1.76
C VAL A 42 4.00 -7.24 2.51
N GLN A 43 3.01 -6.43 2.21
CA GLN A 43 2.76 -5.16 2.89
C GLN A 43 2.41 -5.38 4.37
N ALA A 44 1.52 -6.32 4.69
CA ALA A 44 1.13 -6.60 6.07
C ALA A 44 2.32 -7.02 6.94
N ILE A 45 3.29 -7.76 6.38
CA ILE A 45 4.50 -8.19 7.07
C ILE A 45 5.47 -7.02 7.26
N LEU A 46 5.82 -6.34 6.16
CA LEU A 46 6.97 -5.45 6.10
C LEU A 46 6.68 -3.98 6.47
N ILE A 47 5.42 -3.64 6.75
CA ILE A 47 5.06 -2.36 7.36
C ILE A 47 5.45 -2.32 8.86
N PHE A 48 5.79 -3.48 9.46
CA PHE A 48 6.21 -3.62 10.85
C PHE A 48 5.27 -2.93 11.86
N GLY A 49 3.98 -2.85 11.57
CA GLY A 49 3.00 -2.19 12.45
C GLY A 49 3.27 -0.69 12.69
N MET A 50 4.03 -0.02 11.83
CA MET A 50 4.43 1.38 12.03
C MET A 50 3.24 2.36 12.11
N PRO A 51 2.16 2.21 11.29
CA PRO A 51 0.98 3.06 11.46
C PRO A 51 0.36 2.94 12.85
N GLN A 52 0.33 1.73 13.43
CA GLN A 52 -0.21 1.47 14.76
C GLN A 52 0.74 1.98 15.87
N ALA A 53 2.04 1.82 15.69
CA ALA A 53 3.03 2.40 16.59
C ALA A 53 2.92 3.93 16.64
N LEU A 54 2.73 4.58 15.49
CA LEU A 54 2.49 6.02 15.41
C LEU A 54 1.22 6.42 16.18
N LEU A 55 0.10 5.71 15.97
CA LEU A 55 -1.16 5.93 16.69
C LEU A 55 -1.00 5.77 18.20
N TYR A 56 -0.15 4.85 18.65
CA TYR A 56 0.09 4.60 20.07
C TYR A 56 0.98 5.66 20.72
N TYR A 57 2.11 6.01 20.09
CA TYR A 57 3.10 6.89 20.72
C TYR A 57 2.80 8.38 20.53
N TYR A 58 2.23 8.78 19.39
CA TYR A 58 2.00 10.19 19.09
C TYR A 58 1.22 10.95 20.18
N PRO A 59 0.07 10.46 20.71
CA PRO A 59 -0.66 11.18 21.76
C PRO A 59 -0.01 11.10 23.15
N ARG A 60 1.05 10.27 23.32
CA ARG A 60 1.76 10.05 24.58
C ARG A 60 3.05 10.83 24.69
N LYS A 61 3.47 11.46 23.63
CA LYS A 61 4.72 12.24 23.55
C LYS A 61 4.41 13.73 23.50
N ASP A 62 5.36 14.52 23.97
CA ASP A 62 5.25 15.98 23.92
C ASP A 62 5.26 16.48 22.47
N THR A 63 4.58 17.60 22.25
CA THR A 63 4.46 18.21 20.92
C THR A 63 5.81 18.53 20.25
N ASN A 64 6.84 18.83 21.04
CA ASN A 64 8.20 19.07 20.55
C ASN A 64 8.89 17.80 20.04
N GLU A 65 8.44 16.62 20.46
CA GLU A 65 9.00 15.32 20.08
C GLU A 65 8.31 14.69 18.86
N HIS A 66 7.13 15.20 18.49
CA HIS A 66 6.37 14.68 17.35
C HIS A 66 7.16 14.69 16.02
N PRO A 67 7.93 15.73 15.66
CA PRO A 67 8.74 15.70 14.43
C PRO A 67 9.76 14.58 14.41
N LEU A 68 10.41 14.29 15.56
CA LEU A 68 11.36 13.19 15.68
C LEU A 68 10.69 11.84 15.51
N LEU A 69 9.55 11.61 16.20
CA LEU A 69 8.76 10.39 16.09
C LEU A 69 8.34 10.11 14.64
N ILE A 70 7.86 11.15 13.95
CA ILE A 70 7.44 11.06 12.56
C ILE A 70 8.65 10.74 11.66
N LYS A 71 9.75 11.48 11.77
CA LYS A 71 10.96 11.21 10.99
C LYS A 71 11.43 9.77 11.14
N GLN A 72 11.47 9.25 12.37
CA GLN A 72 11.88 7.87 12.66
C GLN A 72 10.91 6.85 12.05
N THR A 73 9.60 7.08 12.14
CA THR A 73 8.61 6.22 11.49
C THR A 73 8.87 6.13 9.98
N TRP A 74 9.05 7.26 9.29
CA TRP A 74 9.32 7.26 7.85
C TRP A 74 10.70 6.70 7.50
N THR A 75 11.69 6.83 8.37
CA THR A 75 13.01 6.17 8.19
C THR A 75 12.90 4.65 8.26
N ILE A 76 12.14 4.12 9.22
CA ILE A 76 11.85 2.67 9.30
C ILE A 76 11.15 2.19 8.02
N LEU A 77 10.15 2.92 7.54
CA LEU A 77 9.43 2.58 6.31
C LEU A 77 10.32 2.66 5.07
N LEU A 78 11.28 3.59 5.02
CA LEU A 78 12.27 3.63 3.95
C LEU A 78 13.16 2.39 3.97
N CYS A 79 13.66 1.98 5.15
CA CYS A 79 14.43 0.74 5.30
C CYS A 79 13.58 -0.49 4.87
N SER A 80 12.30 -0.54 5.27
CA SER A 80 11.37 -1.58 4.85
C SER A 80 11.19 -1.61 3.32
N ALA A 81 11.04 -0.46 2.69
CA ALA A 81 10.92 -0.34 1.25
C ALA A 81 12.16 -0.88 0.51
N LEU A 82 13.36 -0.60 1.03
CA LEU A 82 14.61 -1.14 0.49
C LEU A 82 14.70 -2.67 0.65
N ILE A 83 14.25 -3.20 1.80
CA ILE A 83 14.18 -4.66 2.02
C ILE A 83 13.20 -5.29 1.02
N ILE A 84 12.02 -4.72 0.85
CA ILE A 84 11.02 -5.18 -0.13
C ILE A 84 11.63 -5.23 -1.53
N MET A 85 12.21 -4.12 -1.96
CA MET A 85 12.80 -4.03 -3.30
C MET A 85 13.90 -5.08 -3.50
N SER A 86 14.76 -5.30 -2.49
CA SER A 86 15.80 -6.32 -2.52
C SER A 86 15.23 -7.73 -2.60
N LEU A 87 14.18 -8.04 -1.83
CA LEU A 87 13.54 -9.36 -1.85
C LEU A 87 12.89 -9.66 -3.20
N PHE A 88 12.18 -8.70 -3.78
CA PHE A 88 11.56 -8.90 -5.11
C PHE A 88 12.61 -8.96 -6.21
N TRP A 89 13.68 -8.18 -6.13
CA TRP A 89 14.79 -8.25 -7.07
C TRP A 89 15.52 -9.59 -7.01
N LEU A 90 15.86 -10.09 -5.80
CA LEU A 90 16.46 -11.41 -5.61
C LEU A 90 15.52 -12.53 -6.08
N GLY A 91 14.22 -12.44 -5.74
CA GLY A 91 13.21 -13.39 -6.22
C GLY A 91 13.13 -13.42 -7.74
N SER A 92 13.28 -12.28 -8.41
CA SER A 92 13.27 -12.22 -9.86
C SER A 92 14.47 -12.92 -10.52
N GLN A 93 15.61 -13.07 -9.81
CA GLN A 93 16.77 -13.78 -10.34
C GLN A 93 16.61 -15.30 -10.37
N ILE A 94 15.71 -15.84 -9.53
CA ILE A 94 15.45 -17.29 -9.43
C ILE A 94 14.48 -17.78 -10.51
N ILE A 95 13.71 -16.86 -11.11
CA ILE A 95 12.68 -17.18 -12.08
C ILE A 95 13.25 -17.08 -13.50
N ASP A 96 13.08 -18.10 -14.33
CA ASP A 96 13.56 -18.12 -15.72
C ASP A 96 12.65 -17.33 -16.69
N SER A 97 11.34 -17.26 -16.40
CA SER A 97 10.37 -16.58 -17.25
C SER A 97 10.55 -15.05 -17.25
N HIS A 98 10.84 -14.46 -18.40
CA HIS A 98 11.04 -13.01 -18.54
C HIS A 98 9.82 -12.21 -18.08
N HIS A 99 8.61 -12.63 -18.41
CA HIS A 99 7.37 -11.94 -18.01
C HIS A 99 7.16 -11.95 -16.49
N LEU A 100 7.42 -13.08 -15.83
CA LEU A 100 7.28 -13.17 -14.37
C LEU A 100 8.33 -12.33 -13.64
N LYS A 101 9.56 -12.23 -14.18
CA LYS A 101 10.59 -11.32 -13.66
C LYS A 101 10.11 -9.88 -13.64
N GLU A 102 9.57 -9.43 -14.76
CA GLU A 102 9.07 -8.06 -14.91
C GLU A 102 7.93 -7.77 -13.92
N TYR A 103 6.97 -8.69 -13.78
CA TYR A 103 5.88 -8.55 -12.83
C TYR A 103 6.37 -8.45 -11.38
N LEU A 104 7.35 -9.26 -10.99
CA LEU A 104 7.91 -9.21 -9.65
C LEU A 104 8.64 -7.90 -9.36
N ILE A 105 9.44 -7.40 -10.28
CA ILE A 105 10.16 -6.13 -10.11
C ILE A 105 9.16 -4.98 -9.97
N LEU A 106 8.17 -4.90 -10.85
CA LEU A 106 7.14 -3.87 -10.81
C LEU A 106 6.30 -3.95 -9.53
N LEU A 107 5.98 -5.16 -9.06
CA LEU A 107 5.28 -5.38 -7.80
C LEU A 107 6.13 -4.94 -6.60
N GLY A 108 7.44 -5.19 -6.64
CA GLY A 108 8.39 -4.71 -5.63
C GLY A 108 8.43 -3.19 -5.57
N ILE A 109 8.48 -2.50 -6.73
CA ILE A 109 8.41 -1.03 -6.81
C ILE A 109 7.08 -0.53 -6.23
N TYR A 110 5.96 -1.09 -6.68
CA TYR A 110 4.64 -0.72 -6.19
C TYR A 110 4.52 -0.84 -4.67
N THR A 111 4.91 -2.01 -4.13
CA THR A 111 4.83 -2.29 -2.69
C THR A 111 5.71 -1.34 -1.89
N SER A 112 6.93 -1.07 -2.36
CA SER A 112 7.88 -0.15 -1.72
C SER A 112 7.35 1.28 -1.67
N LEU A 113 6.72 1.76 -2.73
CA LEU A 113 6.11 3.08 -2.78
C LEU A 113 4.89 3.17 -1.84
N MET A 114 4.02 2.15 -1.87
CA MET A 114 2.77 2.16 -1.11
C MET A 114 2.98 2.04 0.40
N ILE A 115 4.01 1.33 0.86
CA ILE A 115 4.30 1.22 2.30
C ILE A 115 4.64 2.60 2.90
N PHE A 116 5.26 3.47 2.11
CA PHE A 116 5.58 4.84 2.50
C PHE A 116 4.33 5.74 2.57
N VAL A 117 3.33 5.47 1.77
CA VAL A 117 2.08 6.24 1.67
C VAL A 117 1.12 5.98 2.83
N MET A 118 1.07 4.72 3.30
CA MET A 118 0.04 4.25 4.23
C MET A 118 -0.11 5.04 5.54
N PRO A 119 0.96 5.48 6.24
CA PRO A 119 0.79 6.15 7.53
C PRO A 119 0.24 7.57 7.44
N LEU A 120 0.21 8.18 6.25
CA LEU A 120 -0.21 9.57 6.07
C LEU A 120 -1.60 9.85 6.65
N GLN A 121 -2.58 9.00 6.37
CA GLN A 121 -3.95 9.20 6.84
C GLN A 121 -4.03 9.16 8.36
N ASN A 122 -3.33 8.21 8.99
CA ASN A 122 -3.25 8.10 10.45
C ASN A 122 -2.59 9.33 11.07
N LEU A 123 -1.51 9.82 10.45
CA LEU A 123 -0.83 11.04 10.89
C LEU A 123 -1.75 12.27 10.82
N LEU A 124 -2.44 12.48 9.72
CA LEU A 124 -3.37 13.60 9.57
C LEU A 124 -4.52 13.56 10.58
N ILE A 125 -5.01 12.35 10.92
CA ILE A 125 -6.03 12.17 11.95
C ILE A 125 -5.46 12.51 13.34
N LEU A 126 -4.25 12.07 13.66
CA LEU A 126 -3.57 12.37 14.92
C LEU A 126 -3.32 13.87 15.12
N GLU A 127 -3.04 14.57 14.06
CA GLU A 127 -2.89 16.04 14.07
C GLU A 127 -4.22 16.80 14.14
N GLY A 128 -5.36 16.10 14.20
CA GLY A 128 -6.67 16.73 14.16
C GLY A 128 -7.08 17.27 12.77
N LYS A 129 -6.27 17.04 11.73
CA LYS A 129 -6.52 17.48 10.35
C LYS A 129 -7.45 16.52 9.61
N THR A 130 -8.62 16.25 10.20
CA THR A 130 -9.58 15.27 9.66
C THR A 130 -10.09 15.61 8.27
N GLY A 131 -10.19 16.90 7.93
CA GLY A 131 -10.53 17.35 6.58
C GLY A 131 -9.46 16.99 5.55
N ALA A 132 -8.18 17.22 5.87
CA ALA A 132 -7.07 16.84 5.00
C ALA A 132 -6.96 15.31 4.83
N ALA A 133 -7.19 14.54 5.92
CA ALA A 133 -7.26 13.09 5.84
C ALA A 133 -8.39 12.61 4.92
N MET A 134 -9.57 13.21 5.01
CA MET A 134 -10.69 12.92 4.12
C MET A 134 -10.34 13.21 2.65
N TRP A 135 -9.82 14.41 2.37
CA TRP A 135 -9.46 14.79 1.00
C TRP A 135 -8.33 13.94 0.42
N SER A 136 -7.36 13.52 1.23
CA SER A 136 -6.30 12.60 0.76
C SER A 136 -6.86 11.24 0.36
N MET A 137 -7.84 10.68 1.11
CA MET A 137 -8.53 9.43 0.74
C MET A 137 -9.26 9.57 -0.60
N VAL A 138 -10.05 10.63 -0.74
CA VAL A 138 -10.82 10.89 -1.97
C VAL A 138 -9.89 11.10 -3.16
N LEU A 139 -8.84 11.90 -2.99
CA LEU A 139 -7.88 12.20 -4.05
C LEU A 139 -7.15 10.93 -4.51
N PHE A 140 -6.72 10.08 -3.57
CA PHE A 140 -6.08 8.82 -3.90
C PHE A 140 -7.02 7.87 -4.66
N ALA A 141 -8.29 7.82 -4.27
CA ALA A 141 -9.30 7.04 -4.99
C ALA A 141 -9.56 7.59 -6.41
N ILE A 142 -9.60 8.91 -6.57
CA ILE A 142 -9.74 9.57 -7.89
C ILE A 142 -8.54 9.23 -8.78
N ILE A 143 -7.31 9.29 -8.26
CA ILE A 143 -6.09 8.91 -8.99
C ILE A 143 -6.19 7.48 -9.49
N ASP A 144 -6.61 6.53 -8.62
CA ASP A 144 -6.74 5.13 -9.02
C ASP A 144 -7.82 4.94 -10.10
N VAL A 145 -9.00 5.54 -9.92
CA VAL A 145 -10.12 5.43 -10.87
C VAL A 145 -9.82 6.09 -12.21
N ALA A 146 -9.04 7.17 -12.23
CA ALA A 146 -8.66 7.83 -13.46
C ALA A 146 -7.57 7.04 -14.22
N ILE A 147 -6.58 6.51 -13.51
CA ILE A 147 -5.38 5.93 -14.15
C ILE A 147 -5.56 4.45 -14.48
N LEU A 148 -6.14 3.64 -13.59
CA LEU A 148 -6.19 2.19 -13.81
C LEU A 148 -7.05 1.79 -15.01
N PRO A 149 -8.28 2.31 -15.21
CA PRO A 149 -9.04 2.04 -16.42
C PRO A 149 -8.38 2.59 -17.68
N THR A 150 -7.72 3.74 -17.59
CA THR A 150 -7.01 4.35 -18.73
C THR A 150 -5.81 3.49 -19.14
N ALA A 151 -5.02 3.01 -18.16
CA ALA A 151 -3.90 2.10 -18.41
C ALA A 151 -4.37 0.78 -19.05
N ALA A 152 -5.47 0.20 -18.54
CA ALA A 152 -6.09 -0.98 -19.11
C ALA A 152 -6.63 -0.74 -20.53
N TRP A 153 -7.17 0.43 -20.82
CA TRP A 153 -7.65 0.78 -22.14
C TRP A 153 -6.52 0.96 -23.15
N LEU A 154 -5.40 1.57 -22.76
CA LEU A 154 -4.22 1.75 -23.60
C LEU A 154 -3.48 0.43 -23.86
N ASN A 155 -3.41 -0.44 -22.87
CA ASN A 155 -2.78 -1.75 -22.97
C ASN A 155 -3.60 -2.77 -22.17
N PRO A 156 -4.54 -3.51 -22.81
CA PRO A 156 -5.48 -4.41 -22.14
C PRO A 156 -4.83 -5.74 -21.74
N THR A 157 -3.69 -5.68 -21.07
CA THR A 157 -2.94 -6.82 -20.55
C THR A 157 -2.65 -6.65 -19.07
N THR A 158 -2.31 -7.74 -18.40
CA THR A 158 -1.82 -7.72 -17.00
C THR A 158 -0.69 -6.70 -16.82
N LEU A 159 0.25 -6.64 -17.75
CA LEU A 159 1.38 -5.72 -17.69
C LEU A 159 0.94 -4.25 -17.75
N GLY A 160 -0.01 -3.93 -18.63
CA GLY A 160 -0.54 -2.57 -18.75
C GLY A 160 -1.14 -2.06 -17.42
N ILE A 161 -1.87 -2.92 -16.71
CA ILE A 161 -2.42 -2.55 -15.40
C ILE A 161 -1.33 -2.41 -14.35
N ILE A 162 -0.34 -3.31 -14.34
CA ILE A 162 0.78 -3.23 -13.40
C ILE A 162 1.53 -1.90 -13.55
N HIS A 163 1.78 -1.44 -14.77
CA HIS A 163 2.33 -0.11 -14.99
C HIS A 163 1.40 0.99 -14.46
N GLY A 164 0.09 0.84 -14.65
CA GLY A 164 -0.90 1.75 -14.10
C GLY A 164 -0.83 1.84 -12.57
N ILE A 165 -0.80 0.71 -11.84
CA ILE A 165 -0.72 0.71 -10.37
C ILE A 165 0.62 1.27 -9.86
N VAL A 166 1.73 1.01 -10.55
CA VAL A 166 3.04 1.60 -10.20
C VAL A 166 3.01 3.11 -10.39
N PHE A 167 2.39 3.58 -11.47
CA PHE A 167 2.28 5.02 -11.73
C PHE A 167 1.38 5.73 -10.71
N THR A 168 0.24 5.14 -10.32
CA THR A 168 -0.60 5.69 -9.24
C THR A 168 0.14 5.72 -7.92
N ALA A 169 0.87 4.66 -7.57
CA ALA A 169 1.68 4.59 -6.36
C ALA A 169 2.77 5.67 -6.35
N PHE A 170 3.42 5.90 -7.49
CA PHE A 170 4.43 6.94 -7.63
C PHE A 170 3.85 8.34 -7.40
N LEU A 171 2.70 8.66 -7.97
CA LEU A 171 2.03 9.94 -7.74
C LEU A 171 1.67 10.13 -6.26
N LYS A 172 1.08 9.13 -5.63
CA LYS A 172 0.73 9.15 -4.21
C LYS A 172 1.98 9.29 -3.33
N PHE A 173 3.03 8.55 -3.66
CA PHE A 173 4.31 8.63 -2.96
C PHE A 173 4.91 10.04 -3.05
N MET A 174 4.93 10.67 -4.23
CA MET A 174 5.42 12.03 -4.39
C MET A 174 4.62 13.02 -3.52
N MET A 175 3.30 12.91 -3.52
CA MET A 175 2.45 13.79 -2.69
C MET A 175 2.76 13.62 -1.20
N VAL A 176 2.91 12.38 -0.73
CA VAL A 176 3.25 12.09 0.68
C VAL A 176 4.66 12.55 1.02
N LEU A 177 5.62 12.27 0.15
CA LEU A 177 7.02 12.68 0.32
C LEU A 177 7.13 14.21 0.47
N PHE A 178 6.49 14.98 -0.44
CA PHE A 178 6.48 16.43 -0.35
C PHE A 178 5.84 16.89 0.97
N HIS A 179 4.67 16.36 1.32
CA HIS A 179 3.98 16.74 2.55
C HIS A 179 4.85 16.47 3.79
N VAL A 180 5.37 15.26 3.91
CA VAL A 180 6.18 14.83 5.08
C VAL A 180 7.50 15.59 5.13
N TYR A 181 8.18 15.77 4.00
CA TYR A 181 9.45 16.47 3.93
C TYR A 181 9.31 17.93 4.37
N PHE A 182 8.41 18.69 3.74
CA PHE A 182 8.25 20.11 4.05
C PHE A 182 7.62 20.39 5.41
N THR A 183 6.81 19.46 5.93
CA THR A 183 6.14 19.69 7.22
C THR A 183 7.00 19.27 8.41
N TYR A 184 7.81 18.23 8.28
CA TYR A 184 8.49 17.62 9.43
C TYR A 184 10.01 17.59 9.30
N PHE A 185 10.56 17.26 8.10
CA PHE A 185 12.00 17.11 7.95
C PHE A 185 12.79 18.42 8.04
N THR A 186 12.15 19.54 7.82
CA THR A 186 12.73 20.88 7.97
C THR A 186 12.76 21.37 9.42
N LYS A 187 12.03 20.72 10.35
CA LYS A 187 11.97 21.11 11.75
C LYS A 187 13.18 20.61 12.52
N GLU A 188 13.62 21.36 13.53
CA GLU A 188 14.66 20.95 14.46
C GLU A 188 14.23 19.70 15.22
N ILE A 189 15.21 18.85 15.52
CA ILE A 189 15.00 17.59 16.23
C ILE A 189 15.27 17.85 17.71
N SER A 190 14.26 17.61 18.54
CA SER A 190 14.39 17.60 20.00
C SER A 190 13.93 16.23 20.53
N GLY A 191 14.65 15.72 21.52
CA GLY A 191 14.30 14.47 22.21
C GLY A 191 15.25 13.30 21.97
N THR A 192 14.97 12.19 22.65
CA THR A 192 15.71 10.92 22.55
C THR A 192 15.13 10.06 21.43
N SER A 193 15.94 9.13 20.89
CA SER A 193 15.51 8.22 19.83
C SER A 193 14.44 7.23 20.31
N TYR A 194 13.34 7.13 19.57
CA TYR A 194 12.21 6.21 19.82
C TYR A 194 12.21 4.99 18.88
N LEU A 195 13.25 4.79 18.08
CA LEU A 195 13.32 3.71 17.09
C LEU A 195 13.12 2.32 17.73
N LYS A 196 13.80 2.06 18.84
CA LYS A 196 13.68 0.78 19.56
C LYS A 196 12.27 0.58 20.10
N GLU A 197 11.70 1.62 20.70
CA GLU A 197 10.34 1.58 21.25
C GLU A 197 9.30 1.32 20.14
N GLN A 198 9.39 2.06 19.03
CA GLN A 198 8.49 1.87 17.89
C GLN A 198 8.58 0.47 17.30
N LEU A 199 9.78 -0.09 17.13
CA LEU A 199 9.95 -1.44 16.61
C LEU A 199 9.48 -2.50 17.62
N THR A 200 9.80 -2.35 18.91
CA THR A 200 9.37 -3.29 19.95
C THR A 200 7.84 -3.38 20.06
N TYR A 201 7.15 -2.27 19.90
CA TYR A 201 5.69 -2.26 19.86
C TYR A 201 5.14 -2.66 18.48
N GLY A 202 5.72 -2.13 17.41
CA GLY A 202 5.19 -2.27 16.06
C GLY A 202 5.30 -3.70 15.54
N ILE A 203 6.42 -4.40 15.76
CA ILE A 203 6.62 -5.76 15.24
C ILE A 203 5.56 -6.76 15.74
N PRO A 204 5.25 -6.89 17.05
CA PRO A 204 4.19 -7.77 17.51
C PRO A 204 2.81 -7.39 16.94
N VAL A 205 2.50 -6.11 16.87
CA VAL A 205 1.23 -5.62 16.30
C VAL A 205 1.17 -5.90 14.79
N GLY A 206 2.28 -5.71 14.07
CA GLY A 206 2.39 -6.05 12.66
C GLY A 206 2.20 -7.54 12.39
N LEU A 207 2.78 -8.41 13.23
CA LEU A 207 2.56 -9.87 13.13
C LEU A 207 1.09 -10.24 13.37
N THR A 208 0.43 -9.61 14.32
CA THR A 208 -1.02 -9.81 14.55
C THR A 208 -1.84 -9.37 13.34
N ALA A 209 -1.50 -8.22 12.75
CA ALA A 209 -2.17 -7.74 11.54
C ALA A 209 -1.93 -8.67 10.34
N MET A 210 -0.73 -9.24 10.19
CA MET A 210 -0.43 -10.26 9.18
C MET A 210 -1.31 -11.49 9.34
N VAL A 211 -1.40 -12.05 10.56
CA VAL A 211 -2.26 -13.22 10.84
C VAL A 211 -3.71 -12.90 10.50
N TYR A 212 -4.18 -11.72 10.84
CA TYR A 212 -5.54 -11.27 10.50
C TYR A 212 -5.75 -11.19 8.97
N VAL A 213 -4.82 -10.59 8.23
CA VAL A 213 -4.90 -10.49 6.75
C VAL A 213 -4.93 -11.87 6.10
N ILE A 214 -4.09 -12.80 6.57
CA ILE A 214 -4.07 -14.16 6.06
C ILE A 214 -5.40 -14.86 6.37
N ASN A 215 -5.89 -14.74 7.60
CA ASN A 215 -7.12 -15.42 8.03
C ASN A 215 -8.35 -14.94 7.24
N VAL A 216 -8.48 -13.64 7.03
CA VAL A 216 -9.63 -13.05 6.29
C VAL A 216 -9.61 -13.38 4.80
N ASN A 217 -8.44 -13.67 4.22
CA ASN A 217 -8.30 -13.92 2.79
C ASN A 217 -7.78 -15.35 2.48
N ILE A 218 -7.82 -16.28 3.43
CA ILE A 218 -7.25 -17.61 3.25
C ILE A 218 -7.89 -18.38 2.10
N ASP A 219 -9.18 -18.20 1.91
CA ASP A 219 -9.96 -18.76 0.81
C ASP A 219 -9.45 -18.25 -0.55
N LYS A 220 -9.20 -16.94 -0.67
CA LYS A 220 -8.65 -16.33 -1.88
C LYS A 220 -7.24 -16.81 -2.16
N TYR A 221 -6.42 -16.97 -1.11
CA TYR A 221 -5.07 -17.51 -1.27
C TYR A 221 -5.08 -18.97 -1.78
N LEU A 222 -5.96 -19.80 -1.23
CA LEU A 222 -6.10 -21.18 -1.70
C LEU A 222 -6.57 -21.23 -3.15
N VAL A 223 -7.60 -20.47 -3.51
CA VAL A 223 -8.08 -20.43 -4.90
C VAL A 223 -7.03 -19.86 -5.84
N GLY A 224 -6.33 -18.80 -5.44
CA GLY A 224 -5.26 -18.21 -6.24
C GLY A 224 -4.04 -19.09 -6.47
N LEU A 225 -3.74 -20.02 -5.54
CA LEU A 225 -2.61 -20.94 -5.65
C LEU A 225 -2.94 -22.24 -6.43
N PHE A 226 -4.16 -22.74 -6.28
CA PHE A 226 -4.51 -24.06 -6.81
C PHE A 226 -5.32 -24.03 -8.10
N PHE A 227 -5.87 -22.89 -8.48
CA PHE A 227 -6.71 -22.75 -9.67
C PHE A 227 -6.12 -21.76 -10.68
N SER A 228 -6.60 -21.83 -11.92
CA SER A 228 -6.17 -20.92 -12.98
C SER A 228 -6.60 -19.46 -12.70
N SER A 229 -5.89 -18.50 -13.27
CA SER A 229 -6.19 -17.07 -13.12
C SER A 229 -7.63 -16.73 -13.56
N SER A 230 -8.17 -17.41 -14.57
CA SER A 230 -9.55 -17.20 -15.04
C SER A 230 -10.60 -17.67 -14.01
N VAL A 231 -10.35 -18.77 -13.28
CA VAL A 231 -11.20 -19.23 -12.18
C VAL A 231 -11.09 -18.28 -11.00
N PHE A 232 -9.86 -17.87 -10.67
CA PHE A 232 -9.63 -16.91 -9.60
C PHE A 232 -10.32 -15.56 -9.84
N ALA A 233 -10.33 -15.07 -11.10
CA ALA A 233 -11.04 -13.85 -11.46
C ALA A 233 -12.54 -13.89 -11.09
N VAL A 234 -13.21 -14.99 -11.42
CA VAL A 234 -14.63 -15.18 -11.11
C VAL A 234 -14.87 -15.28 -9.60
N TYR A 235 -14.03 -16.05 -8.91
CA TYR A 235 -14.11 -16.20 -7.46
C TYR A 235 -13.92 -14.85 -6.74
N TYR A 236 -12.91 -14.10 -7.13
CA TYR A 236 -12.58 -12.80 -6.51
C TYR A 236 -13.69 -11.76 -6.67
N LEU A 237 -14.41 -11.78 -7.79
CA LEU A 237 -15.55 -10.87 -8.02
C LEU A 237 -16.78 -11.25 -7.22
N GLY A 238 -16.93 -12.52 -6.84
CA GLY A 238 -18.07 -13.02 -6.07
C GLY A 238 -17.87 -13.07 -4.56
N SER A 239 -16.64 -12.85 -4.08
CA SER A 239 -16.26 -12.88 -2.65
C SER A 239 -16.11 -11.46 -2.08
#